data_468422a933d514cf52ebc818b31d2676
#
_entry.id   468422a933d514cf52ebc818b31d2676
#
_cell.length_a   1.000
_cell.length_b   1.000
_cell.length_c   1.000
_cell.angle_alpha   90.00
_cell.angle_beta   90.00
_cell.angle_gamma   90.00
#
_symmetry.space_group_name_H-M   'P 1'
#
loop_
_entity.id
_entity.type
_entity.pdbx_description
1 polymer ?
#
loop_
_entity_poly.entity_id
_entity_poly.type
_entity_poly.pdbx_seq_one_letter_code
_entity_poly.pdbx_strand_id
1 'polypeptide(L)'
;ASRPANADRSALIESARWLAGHPAFAGTAMRLLVDLGRLDNLDEIAGLCAGRPVLTIRTAERVGARLQNLREWPDPATLTGTVARLAGRGDLAGGLFAVALVRHGAGFGWQAPWRDLLLGLRRHPDVDVREEAYAVDMS
;
A
#
# COMPACT_ATOMS: atom_id res chain seq x y z
N ALA A 1 17.48 12.40 -28.69
CA ALA A 1 16.47 13.02 -27.87
C ALA A 1 16.11 12.11 -26.71
N SER A 2 16.03 12.67 -25.51
CA SER A 2 15.65 11.92 -24.33
C SER A 2 14.18 11.52 -24.40
N ARG A 3 13.90 10.23 -24.12
CA ARG A 3 12.52 9.79 -24.02
C ARG A 3 11.90 10.26 -22.71
N PRO A 4 10.60 10.57 -22.71
CA PRO A 4 9.93 10.92 -21.46
C PRO A 4 9.99 9.74 -20.48
N ALA A 5 10.43 10.00 -19.26
CA ALA A 5 10.49 8.99 -18.20
C ALA A 5 9.12 8.33 -17.96
N ASN A 6 8.04 9.09 -18.18
CA ASN A 6 6.68 8.58 -18.01
C ASN A 6 6.32 7.49 -19.02
N ALA A 7 6.82 7.57 -20.26
CA ALA A 7 6.54 6.54 -21.27
C ALA A 7 7.17 5.21 -20.88
N ASP A 8 8.42 5.24 -20.39
CA ASP A 8 9.11 4.03 -19.94
C ASP A 8 8.43 3.43 -18.71
N ARG A 9 8.02 4.27 -17.78
CA ARG A 9 7.31 3.83 -16.58
C ARG A 9 5.99 3.16 -16.95
N SER A 10 5.21 3.75 -17.86
CA SER A 10 3.93 3.18 -18.28
C SER A 10 4.10 1.81 -18.92
N ALA A 11 5.11 1.63 -19.77
CA ALA A 11 5.40 0.35 -20.39
C ALA A 11 5.77 -0.71 -19.35
N LEU A 12 6.59 -0.35 -18.36
CA LEU A 12 6.97 -1.26 -17.28
C LEU A 12 5.77 -1.64 -16.41
N ILE A 13 4.90 -0.69 -16.12
CA ILE A 13 3.69 -0.94 -15.33
C ILE A 13 2.77 -1.92 -16.07
N GLU A 14 2.57 -1.74 -17.37
CA GLU A 14 1.75 -2.65 -18.15
C GLU A 14 2.34 -4.05 -18.20
N SER A 15 3.66 -4.16 -18.37
CA SER A 15 4.33 -5.46 -18.32
C SER A 15 4.17 -6.13 -16.95
N ALA A 16 4.27 -5.35 -15.87
CA ALA A 16 4.08 -5.87 -14.52
C ALA A 16 2.64 -6.34 -14.30
N ARG A 17 1.64 -5.62 -14.82
CA ARG A 17 0.25 -6.05 -14.75
C ARG A 17 0.03 -7.40 -15.42
N TRP A 18 0.63 -7.59 -16.59
CA TRP A 18 0.54 -8.85 -17.30
C TRP A 18 1.20 -9.98 -16.51
N LEU A 19 2.40 -9.74 -15.97
CA LEU A 19 3.13 -10.72 -15.17
C LEU A 19 2.42 -11.07 -13.87
N ALA A 20 1.64 -10.15 -13.32
CA ALA A 20 0.89 -10.38 -12.08
C ALA A 20 -0.07 -11.56 -12.18
N GLY A 21 -0.55 -11.88 -13.39
CA GLY A 21 -1.41 -13.03 -13.64
C GLY A 21 -0.68 -14.37 -13.61
N HIS A 22 0.65 -14.37 -13.58
CA HIS A 22 1.47 -15.60 -13.61
C HIS A 22 2.01 -15.88 -12.21
N PRO A 23 1.63 -16.98 -11.55
CA PRO A 23 2.03 -17.24 -10.17
C PRO A 23 3.53 -17.16 -9.94
N ALA A 24 4.34 -17.63 -10.88
CA ALA A 24 5.80 -17.62 -10.75
C ALA A 24 6.39 -16.20 -10.72
N PHE A 25 5.70 -15.21 -11.28
CA PHE A 25 6.20 -13.85 -11.42
C PHE A 25 5.40 -12.82 -10.62
N ALA A 26 4.38 -13.27 -9.91
CA ALA A 26 3.47 -12.36 -9.21
C ALA A 26 4.20 -11.49 -8.17
N GLY A 27 5.12 -12.07 -7.41
CA GLY A 27 5.90 -11.31 -6.41
C GLY A 27 6.73 -10.21 -7.04
N THR A 28 7.44 -10.51 -8.11
CA THR A 28 8.24 -9.52 -8.85
C THR A 28 7.33 -8.44 -9.45
N ALA A 29 6.18 -8.83 -9.99
CA ALA A 29 5.23 -7.90 -10.57
C ALA A 29 4.69 -6.92 -9.52
N MET A 30 4.32 -7.41 -8.33
CA MET A 30 3.85 -6.54 -7.25
C MET A 30 4.92 -5.55 -6.82
N ARG A 31 6.15 -6.02 -6.68
CA ARG A 31 7.28 -5.16 -6.31
C ARG A 31 7.49 -4.04 -7.33
N LEU A 32 7.43 -4.37 -8.62
CA LEU A 32 7.56 -3.36 -9.67
C LEU A 32 6.41 -2.36 -9.63
N LEU A 33 5.19 -2.82 -9.45
CA LEU A 33 4.02 -1.94 -9.38
C LEU A 33 4.10 -0.98 -8.21
N VAL A 34 4.54 -1.45 -7.03
CA VAL A 34 4.74 -0.61 -5.86
C VAL A 34 5.83 0.43 -6.12
N ASP A 35 6.97 0.00 -6.66
CA ASP A 35 8.12 0.88 -6.85
C ASP A 35 7.88 1.95 -7.93
N LEU A 36 7.12 1.62 -8.97
CA LEU A 36 6.87 2.52 -10.09
C LEU A 36 5.64 3.41 -9.90
N GLY A 37 4.71 3.01 -9.06
CA GLY A 37 3.38 3.61 -8.99
C GLY A 37 3.24 4.84 -8.11
N ARG A 38 4.26 5.26 -7.38
CA ARG A 38 4.22 6.44 -6.50
C ARG A 38 3.06 6.42 -5.50
N LEU A 39 2.62 5.23 -5.09
CA LEU A 39 1.55 4.99 -4.13
C LEU A 39 0.14 5.34 -4.63
N ASP A 40 -0.03 5.75 -5.89
CA ASP A 40 -1.35 6.08 -6.42
C ASP A 40 -2.08 4.90 -7.07
N ASN A 41 -1.42 3.75 -7.19
CA ASN A 41 -1.99 2.54 -7.77
C ASN A 41 -2.24 1.43 -6.73
N LEU A 42 -2.28 1.77 -5.45
CA LEU A 42 -2.42 0.77 -4.39
C LEU A 42 -3.76 0.05 -4.40
N ASP A 43 -4.84 0.70 -4.84
CA ASP A 43 -6.14 0.04 -5.01
C ASP A 43 -6.06 -1.08 -6.04
N GLU A 44 -5.39 -0.84 -7.16
CA GLU A 44 -5.17 -1.84 -8.19
C GLU A 44 -4.33 -3.00 -7.66
N ILE A 45 -3.23 -2.68 -6.97
CA ILE A 45 -2.35 -3.70 -6.40
C ILE A 45 -3.11 -4.56 -5.38
N ALA A 46 -3.95 -3.95 -4.55
CA ALA A 46 -4.78 -4.68 -3.60
C ALA A 46 -5.71 -5.67 -4.33
N GLY A 47 -6.29 -5.25 -5.44
CA GLY A 47 -7.13 -6.13 -6.26
C GLY A 47 -6.36 -7.32 -6.83
N LEU A 48 -5.12 -7.09 -7.27
CA LEU A 48 -4.25 -8.14 -7.80
C LEU A 48 -3.81 -9.14 -6.72
N CYS A 49 -3.73 -8.70 -5.47
CA CYS A 49 -3.38 -9.55 -4.33
C CYS A 49 -4.57 -10.33 -3.78
N ALA A 50 -5.79 -10.07 -4.23
CA ALA A 50 -6.99 -10.69 -3.69
C ALA A 50 -6.90 -12.22 -3.76
N GLY A 51 -7.17 -12.89 -2.64
CA GLY A 51 -7.10 -14.35 -2.55
C GLY A 51 -5.68 -14.92 -2.46
N ARG A 52 -4.66 -14.08 -2.33
CA ARG A 52 -3.25 -14.50 -2.26
C ARG A 52 -2.60 -13.96 -0.99
N PRO A 53 -2.79 -14.61 0.18
CA PRO A 53 -2.34 -14.04 1.47
C PRO A 53 -0.83 -13.83 1.56
N VAL A 54 -0.02 -14.78 1.10
CA VAL A 54 1.44 -14.67 1.18
C VAL A 54 1.92 -13.51 0.30
N LEU A 55 1.40 -13.42 -0.92
CA LEU A 55 1.71 -12.32 -1.83
C LEU A 55 1.31 -10.97 -1.21
N THR A 56 0.13 -10.93 -0.58
CA THR A 56 -0.37 -9.72 0.08
C THR A 56 0.57 -9.25 1.18
N ILE A 57 1.01 -10.17 2.05
CA ILE A 57 1.91 -9.83 3.16
C ILE A 57 3.23 -9.27 2.63
N ARG A 58 3.82 -9.93 1.66
CA ARG A 58 5.08 -9.47 1.05
C ARG A 58 4.92 -8.11 0.37
N THR A 59 3.81 -7.91 -0.30
CA THR A 59 3.54 -6.64 -0.98
C THR A 59 3.34 -5.52 0.03
N ALA A 60 2.64 -5.78 1.14
CA ALA A 60 2.48 -4.80 2.22
C ALA A 60 3.83 -4.39 2.81
N GLU A 61 4.74 -5.35 3.01
CA GLU A 61 6.10 -5.04 3.47
C GLU A 61 6.81 -4.12 2.47
N ARG A 62 6.65 -4.38 1.18
CA ARG A 62 7.25 -3.56 0.14
C ARG A 62 6.66 -2.14 0.11
N VAL A 63 5.37 -2.00 0.34
CA VAL A 63 4.72 -0.69 0.46
C VAL A 63 5.36 0.10 1.61
N GLY A 64 5.51 -0.53 2.77
CA GLY A 64 6.17 0.11 3.92
C GLY A 64 7.61 0.53 3.63
N ALA A 65 8.38 -0.34 2.98
CA ALA A 65 9.78 -0.05 2.62
C ALA A 65 9.84 1.11 1.60
N ARG A 66 8.94 1.13 0.64
CA ARG A 66 8.89 2.19 -0.38
C ARG A 66 8.64 3.55 0.27
N LEU A 67 7.73 3.60 1.25
CA LEU A 67 7.45 4.83 1.98
C LEU A 67 8.69 5.38 2.70
N GLN A 68 9.46 4.50 3.33
CA GLN A 68 10.68 4.92 4.04
C GLN A 68 11.74 5.52 3.12
N ASN A 69 11.70 5.17 1.84
CA ASN A 69 12.69 5.59 0.85
C ASN A 69 12.21 6.70 -0.09
N LEU A 70 11.02 7.25 0.15
CA LEU A 70 10.52 8.34 -0.69
C LEU A 70 11.30 9.62 -0.42
N ARG A 71 11.73 10.28 -1.49
CA ARG A 71 12.39 11.59 -1.41
C ARG A 71 11.36 12.70 -1.22
N GLU A 72 10.24 12.58 -1.92
CA GLU A 72 9.13 13.52 -1.82
C GLU A 72 7.90 12.77 -1.35
N TRP A 73 7.30 13.24 -0.28
CA TRP A 73 6.11 12.62 0.28
C TRP A 73 4.86 13.18 -0.36
N PRO A 74 3.85 12.33 -0.58
CA PRO A 74 2.54 12.82 -0.98
C PRO A 74 2.00 13.80 0.05
N ASP A 75 1.12 14.69 -0.40
CA ASP A 75 0.39 15.57 0.50
C ASP A 75 -0.31 14.73 1.59
N PRO A 76 -0.23 15.14 2.88
CA PRO A 76 -0.85 14.38 3.96
C PRO A 76 -2.35 14.09 3.74
N ALA A 77 -3.10 15.03 3.20
CA ALA A 77 -4.52 14.82 2.91
C ALA A 77 -4.72 13.75 1.84
N THR A 78 -3.88 13.73 0.81
CA THR A 78 -3.91 12.69 -0.23
C THR A 78 -3.59 11.33 0.37
N LEU A 79 -2.59 11.27 1.23
CA LEU A 79 -2.15 10.03 1.85
C LEU A 79 -3.23 9.46 2.79
N THR A 80 -3.84 10.29 3.64
CA THR A 80 -4.94 9.85 4.51
C THR A 80 -6.15 9.41 3.71
N GLY A 81 -6.44 10.07 2.60
CA GLY A 81 -7.51 9.66 1.67
C GLY A 81 -7.24 8.27 1.08
N THR A 82 -6.00 8.00 0.71
CA THR A 82 -5.60 6.67 0.22
C THR A 82 -5.77 5.60 1.30
N VAL A 83 -5.34 5.90 2.52
CA VAL A 83 -5.52 4.97 3.66
C VAL A 83 -7.01 4.68 3.87
N ALA A 84 -7.85 5.69 3.86
CA ALA A 84 -9.28 5.53 4.05
C ALA A 84 -9.91 4.64 2.97
N ARG A 85 -9.54 4.85 1.71
CA ARG A 85 -10.04 4.02 0.61
C ARG A 85 -9.61 2.56 0.76
N LEU A 86 -8.35 2.33 1.07
CA LEU A 86 -7.81 0.98 1.25
C LEU A 86 -8.49 0.26 2.43
N ALA A 87 -8.64 0.96 3.55
CA ALA A 87 -9.32 0.41 4.72
C ALA A 87 -10.78 0.07 4.40
N GLY A 88 -11.44 0.90 3.60
CA GLY A 88 -12.83 0.71 3.22
C GLY A 88 -13.10 -0.49 2.32
N ARG A 89 -12.06 -1.08 1.72
CA ARG A 89 -12.22 -2.28 0.89
C ARG A 89 -12.70 -3.49 1.71
N GLY A 90 -12.33 -3.54 2.99
CA GLY A 90 -12.73 -4.63 3.86
C GLY A 90 -11.99 -5.96 3.64
N ASP A 91 -11.01 -5.99 2.72
CA ASP A 91 -10.22 -7.19 2.43
C ASP A 91 -8.84 -7.12 3.09
N LEU A 92 -8.13 -8.26 3.08
CA LEU A 92 -6.80 -8.37 3.68
C LEU A 92 -5.81 -7.39 3.04
N ALA A 93 -5.77 -7.35 1.72
CA ALA A 93 -4.79 -6.54 0.98
C ALA A 93 -4.98 -5.05 1.29
N GLY A 94 -6.20 -4.54 1.15
CA GLY A 94 -6.49 -3.14 1.44
C GLY A 94 -6.16 -2.78 2.87
N GLY A 95 -6.53 -3.65 3.81
CA GLY A 95 -6.28 -3.43 5.24
C GLY A 95 -4.80 -3.41 5.58
N LEU A 96 -4.02 -4.39 5.09
CA LEU A 96 -2.58 -4.43 5.37
C LEU A 96 -1.84 -3.26 4.73
N PHE A 97 -2.21 -2.86 3.53
CA PHE A 97 -1.61 -1.69 2.88
C PHE A 97 -1.95 -0.43 3.68
N ALA A 98 -3.20 -0.31 4.15
CA ALA A 98 -3.60 0.82 4.99
C ALA A 98 -2.79 0.89 6.28
N VAL A 99 -2.55 -0.26 6.94
CA VAL A 99 -1.72 -0.29 8.15
C VAL A 99 -0.29 0.15 7.83
N ALA A 100 0.29 -0.33 6.72
CA ALA A 100 1.64 0.07 6.31
C ALA A 100 1.75 1.58 6.13
N LEU A 101 0.73 2.20 5.53
CA LEU A 101 0.70 3.65 5.33
C LEU A 101 0.46 4.40 6.63
N VAL A 102 -0.47 3.94 7.46
CA VAL A 102 -0.87 4.66 8.68
C VAL A 102 0.24 4.68 9.74
N ARG A 103 1.19 3.76 9.68
CA ARG A 103 2.35 3.77 10.58
C ARG A 103 3.12 5.08 10.52
N HIS A 104 3.03 5.81 9.42
CA HIS A 104 3.65 7.13 9.28
C HIS A 104 2.97 8.21 10.10
N GLY A 105 1.80 7.92 10.66
CA GLY A 105 1.12 8.83 11.58
C GLY A 105 2.00 9.25 12.76
N ALA A 106 2.95 8.40 13.17
CA ALA A 106 3.91 8.73 14.23
C ALA A 106 4.73 9.99 13.89
N GLY A 107 5.11 10.15 12.63
CA GLY A 107 5.84 11.34 12.15
C GLY A 107 5.01 12.61 12.18
N PHE A 108 3.69 12.48 12.28
CA PHE A 108 2.75 13.60 12.39
C PHE A 108 2.18 13.74 13.81
N GLY A 109 2.78 13.08 14.80
CA GLY A 109 2.38 13.17 16.21
C GLY A 109 1.02 12.55 16.50
N TRP A 110 0.56 11.63 15.66
CA TRP A 110 -0.75 10.99 15.78
C TRP A 110 -1.90 12.00 15.84
N GLN A 111 -1.85 13.00 14.97
CA GLN A 111 -2.96 13.95 14.83
C GLN A 111 -4.24 13.23 14.38
N ALA A 112 -5.38 13.91 14.58
CA ALA A 112 -6.69 13.30 14.46
C ALA A 112 -6.92 12.41 13.23
N PRO A 113 -6.59 12.81 11.99
CA PRO A 113 -6.84 11.94 10.85
C PRO A 113 -6.10 10.60 10.94
N TRP A 114 -4.82 10.62 11.32
CA TRP A 114 -3.99 9.43 11.43
C TRP A 114 -4.45 8.52 12.54
N ARG A 115 -4.74 9.11 13.70
CA ARG A 115 -5.22 8.37 14.86
C ARG A 115 -6.54 7.69 14.56
N ASP A 116 -7.48 8.40 13.97
CA ASP A 116 -8.82 7.88 13.66
C ASP A 116 -8.74 6.74 12.66
N LEU A 117 -7.86 6.84 11.66
CA LEU A 117 -7.64 5.78 10.68
C LEU A 117 -7.09 4.51 11.35
N LEU A 118 -6.12 4.65 12.25
CA LEU A 118 -5.58 3.50 12.97
C LEU A 118 -6.64 2.85 13.85
N LEU A 119 -7.41 3.64 14.59
CA LEU A 119 -8.48 3.11 15.42
C LEU A 119 -9.53 2.37 14.57
N GLY A 120 -9.84 2.88 13.38
CA GLY A 120 -10.73 2.21 12.44
C GLY A 120 -10.18 0.87 11.97
N LEU A 121 -8.88 0.81 11.69
CA LEU A 121 -8.22 -0.44 11.28
C LEU A 121 -8.21 -1.48 12.38
N ARG A 122 -8.20 -1.08 13.64
CA ARG A 122 -8.32 -1.98 14.79
C ARG A 122 -9.71 -2.61 14.88
N ARG A 123 -10.66 -2.17 14.08
CA ARG A 123 -12.02 -2.72 13.96
C ARG A 123 -12.26 -3.33 12.57
N HIS A 124 -11.22 -3.53 11.78
CA HIS A 124 -11.32 -4.05 10.42
C HIS A 124 -11.95 -5.46 10.44
N PRO A 125 -12.72 -5.83 9.39
CA PRO A 125 -13.33 -7.16 9.32
C PRO A 125 -12.34 -8.32 9.35
N ASP A 126 -11.13 -8.14 8.80
CA ASP A 126 -10.11 -9.18 8.76
C ASP A 126 -9.29 -9.17 10.06
N VAL A 127 -9.16 -10.35 10.69
CA VAL A 127 -8.46 -10.49 11.96
C VAL A 127 -6.97 -10.15 11.85
N ASP A 128 -6.33 -10.52 10.73
CA ASP A 128 -4.90 -10.25 10.54
C ASP A 128 -4.64 -8.74 10.43
N VAL A 129 -5.55 -8.02 9.81
CA VAL A 129 -5.47 -6.55 9.75
C VAL A 129 -5.61 -5.94 11.14
N ARG A 130 -6.58 -6.42 11.93
CA ARG A 130 -6.76 -5.95 13.30
C ARG A 130 -5.50 -6.17 14.14
N GLU A 131 -4.90 -7.35 14.05
CA GLU A 131 -3.69 -7.67 14.79
C GLU A 131 -2.53 -6.75 14.42
N GLU A 132 -2.32 -6.52 13.13
CA GLU A 132 -1.28 -5.61 12.66
C GLU A 132 -1.54 -4.19 13.14
N ALA A 133 -2.79 -3.74 13.12
CA ALA A 133 -3.15 -2.40 13.58
C ALA A 133 -2.92 -2.24 15.09
N TYR A 134 -3.19 -3.28 15.89
CA TYR A 134 -2.92 -3.24 17.32
C TYR A 134 -1.42 -3.23 17.63
N ALA A 135 -0.59 -3.77 16.75
CA ALA A 135 0.86 -3.74 16.90
C ALA A 135 1.46 -2.34 16.69
N VAL A 136 0.72 -1.42 16.08
CA VAL A 136 1.18 -0.05 15.89
C VAL A 136 1.02 0.72 17.21
N ASP A 137 2.11 1.28 17.70
CA ASP A 137 2.13 2.03 18.95
C ASP A 137 1.89 3.52 18.66
N MET A 138 0.94 4.10 19.38
CA MET A 138 0.61 5.53 19.28
C MET A 138 1.19 6.37 20.41
N SER A 139 2.03 5.79 21.26
CA SER A 139 2.61 6.51 22.39
C SER A 139 3.67 7.54 21.98
#